data_350aad5f36534def6cadbd5c4e1b7c8d
#
_entry.id   350aad5f36534def6cadbd5c4e1b7c8d
#
_cell.length_a   1.000
_cell.length_b   1.000
_cell.length_c   1.000
_cell.angle_alpha   90.00
_cell.angle_beta   90.00
_cell.angle_gamma   90.00
#
_symmetry.space_group_name_H-M   'P 1'
#
loop_
_entity.id
_entity.type
_entity.pdbx_description
1 polymer ?
#
loop_
_entity_poly.entity_id
_entity_poly.type
_entity_poly.pdbx_seq_one_letter_code
_entity_poly.pdbx_strand_id
1 'polypeptide(L)'
;MNDRTIFRVMDKETTDTIHPDERKSVYLLPRRIVWKQGRISNEEVLLKERESQISLAAWDDCVMDSTDGQASLLLDFGNEIHGGIRILAWKDSTDRGARVRIRFGESVMEAMSEPGGEGNATNDHARRDIRTEIGMMSMNRIGETGFRFVRIDLEEENASLSLKSIAAVLVYKDAPYLGSFSCSDPLLNRIWDVGAYTVHLNMQEYIWDGIKRDRLVWVGDMHPETLTIRTVFGADASVARSLEFIRKETPLPGWMNGMASYTMWYAIIVHDWFMYTGYLEWLRSQEEYLEGISRQLSECIDEKGKDTVTEGRFLDWPSSDRPDVVDAGVQAIHLLAADSLRKLFM
;
A
#
# COMPACT_ATOMS: atom_id res chain seq x y z
N MET A 1 9.51 20.86 -22.22
CA MET A 1 8.20 20.26 -22.51
C MET A 1 7.23 21.39 -22.82
N ASN A 2 6.54 21.30 -23.95
CA ASN A 2 5.72 22.43 -24.43
C ASN A 2 4.53 22.60 -23.51
N ASP A 3 4.52 23.68 -22.77
CA ASP A 3 3.58 24.17 -21.75
C ASP A 3 2.13 24.39 -22.29
N ARG A 4 1.81 23.86 -23.45
CA ARG A 4 0.63 24.33 -24.20
C ARG A 4 -0.58 23.43 -24.18
N THR A 5 -0.52 22.19 -23.64
CA THR A 5 -1.51 21.22 -24.06
C THR A 5 -2.54 20.81 -23.01
N ILE A 6 -2.16 20.71 -21.74
CA ILE A 6 -3.07 20.16 -20.72
C ILE A 6 -3.81 21.26 -19.93
N PHE A 7 -3.15 22.39 -19.66
CA PHE A 7 -3.71 23.43 -18.79
C PHE A 7 -4.12 24.71 -19.50
N ARG A 8 -4.53 24.60 -20.75
CA ARG A 8 -4.88 25.76 -21.58
C ARG A 8 -6.05 26.61 -21.04
N VAL A 9 -6.82 26.04 -20.13
CA VAL A 9 -7.95 26.71 -19.45
C VAL A 9 -7.65 27.09 -18.01
N MET A 10 -6.44 26.77 -17.51
CA MET A 10 -6.00 27.12 -16.18
C MET A 10 -5.07 28.33 -16.26
N ASP A 11 -5.20 29.25 -15.32
CA ASP A 11 -4.26 30.33 -15.16
C ASP A 11 -2.93 29.84 -14.56
N LYS A 12 -1.92 30.73 -14.57
CA LYS A 12 -0.59 30.39 -14.07
C LYS A 12 -0.60 30.08 -12.58
N GLU A 13 -1.42 30.75 -11.80
CA GLU A 13 -1.52 30.55 -10.36
C GLU A 13 -2.05 29.15 -10.04
N THR A 14 -3.07 28.70 -10.77
CA THR A 14 -3.61 27.33 -10.63
C THR A 14 -2.58 26.27 -11.03
N THR A 15 -1.83 26.48 -12.12
CA THR A 15 -0.81 25.52 -12.57
C THR A 15 0.40 25.44 -11.63
N ASP A 16 0.74 26.51 -10.95
CA ASP A 16 1.85 26.54 -9.98
C ASP A 16 1.53 25.75 -8.69
N THR A 17 0.25 25.43 -8.45
CA THR A 17 -0.19 24.63 -7.29
C THR A 17 -0.37 23.14 -7.58
N ILE A 18 -0.16 22.69 -8.82
CA ILE A 18 -0.34 21.30 -9.20
C ILE A 18 0.81 20.43 -8.70
N HIS A 19 0.46 19.40 -7.96
CA HIS A 19 1.36 18.33 -7.57
C HIS A 19 1.09 17.10 -8.45
N PRO A 20 1.95 16.80 -9.43
CA PRO A 20 1.74 15.64 -10.29
C PRO A 20 1.92 14.34 -9.47
N ASP A 21 0.97 13.42 -9.63
CA ASP A 21 1.13 12.07 -9.13
C ASP A 21 2.07 11.29 -10.07
N GLU A 22 3.23 10.87 -9.56
CA GLU A 22 4.22 10.11 -10.33
C GLU A 22 3.84 8.63 -10.50
N ARG A 23 2.81 8.18 -9.81
CA ARG A 23 2.35 6.78 -9.88
C ARG A 23 1.59 6.53 -11.18
N LYS A 24 1.65 5.28 -11.64
CA LYS A 24 0.88 4.80 -12.78
C LYS A 24 -0.34 4.01 -12.32
N SER A 25 -1.39 4.04 -13.14
CA SER A 25 -2.55 3.17 -12.99
C SER A 25 -2.66 2.27 -14.21
N VAL A 26 -2.76 0.95 -13.97
CA VAL A 26 -3.01 -0.05 -15.02
C VAL A 26 -4.22 -0.90 -14.66
N TYR A 27 -4.86 -1.47 -15.68
CA TYR A 27 -6.05 -2.29 -15.52
C TYR A 27 -5.70 -3.76 -15.70
N LEU A 28 -6.08 -4.58 -14.72
CA LEU A 28 -5.83 -6.02 -14.69
C LEU A 28 -7.16 -6.76 -14.68
N LEU A 29 -7.32 -7.72 -15.58
CA LEU A 29 -8.50 -8.59 -15.59
C LEU A 29 -8.43 -9.63 -14.47
N PRO A 30 -9.58 -10.08 -13.93
CA PRO A 30 -9.61 -11.25 -13.07
C PRO A 30 -9.04 -12.46 -13.81
N ARG A 31 -8.26 -13.27 -13.11
CA ARG A 31 -7.72 -14.54 -13.67
C ARG A 31 -8.72 -15.65 -13.65
N ARG A 32 -9.63 -15.63 -12.67
CA ARG A 32 -10.68 -16.65 -12.51
C ARG A 32 -11.82 -16.16 -11.63
N ILE A 33 -12.96 -16.81 -11.78
CA ILE A 33 -14.09 -16.72 -10.86
C ILE A 33 -13.93 -17.86 -9.85
N VAL A 34 -13.77 -17.50 -8.57
CA VAL A 34 -13.53 -18.47 -7.49
C VAL A 34 -14.83 -19.09 -7.01
N TRP A 35 -15.87 -18.26 -6.97
CA TRP A 35 -17.16 -18.64 -6.44
C TRP A 35 -18.26 -17.75 -7.02
N LYS A 36 -19.45 -18.30 -7.16
CA LYS A 36 -20.66 -17.58 -7.54
C LYS A 36 -21.88 -18.11 -6.80
N GLN A 37 -22.87 -17.26 -6.60
CA GLN A 37 -24.18 -17.59 -6.00
C GLN A 37 -25.28 -16.86 -6.74
N GLY A 38 -26.48 -17.45 -6.76
CA GLY A 38 -27.67 -16.87 -7.39
C GLY A 38 -27.66 -16.93 -8.91
N ARG A 39 -28.53 -16.13 -9.55
CA ARG A 39 -28.64 -16.10 -11.02
C ARG A 39 -27.57 -15.18 -11.60
N ILE A 40 -26.62 -15.81 -12.24
CA ILE A 40 -25.57 -15.09 -12.99
C ILE A 40 -25.41 -15.80 -14.32
N SER A 41 -25.41 -15.06 -15.38
CA SER A 41 -25.20 -15.55 -16.73
C SER A 41 -24.02 -14.88 -17.39
N ASN A 42 -23.32 -15.65 -18.22
CA ASN A 42 -22.21 -15.20 -19.04
C ASN A 42 -21.03 -14.56 -18.27
N GLU A 43 -20.80 -14.99 -17.05
CA GLU A 43 -19.75 -14.45 -16.18
C GLU A 43 -18.33 -14.60 -16.75
N GLU A 44 -18.11 -15.60 -17.63
CA GLU A 44 -16.81 -15.86 -18.26
C GLU A 44 -16.31 -14.71 -19.14
N VAL A 45 -17.20 -13.78 -19.54
CA VAL A 45 -16.80 -12.61 -20.32
C VAL A 45 -15.96 -11.65 -19.48
N LEU A 46 -16.09 -11.68 -18.14
CA LEU A 46 -15.31 -10.85 -17.22
C LEU A 46 -13.81 -11.22 -17.19
N LEU A 47 -13.48 -12.43 -17.64
CA LEU A 47 -12.10 -12.93 -17.72
C LEU A 47 -11.41 -12.58 -19.05
N LYS A 48 -12.14 -11.98 -19.98
CA LYS A 48 -11.65 -11.70 -21.34
C LYS A 48 -11.36 -10.22 -21.52
N GLU A 49 -10.32 -9.93 -22.28
CA GLU A 49 -10.07 -8.56 -22.70
C GLU A 49 -11.21 -8.07 -23.58
N ARG A 50 -11.72 -6.90 -23.24
CA ARG A 50 -12.81 -6.21 -23.97
C ARG A 50 -12.51 -4.72 -24.01
N GLU A 51 -13.04 -4.05 -25.01
CA GLU A 51 -12.96 -2.59 -25.09
C GLU A 51 -13.57 -1.95 -23.84
N SER A 52 -12.80 -1.04 -23.23
CA SER A 52 -13.17 -0.39 -21.98
C SER A 52 -14.06 0.85 -22.16
N GLN A 53 -14.64 1.01 -23.35
CA GLN A 53 -15.59 2.07 -23.64
C GLN A 53 -17.01 1.51 -23.63
N ILE A 54 -17.93 2.21 -22.97
CA ILE A 54 -19.36 1.94 -23.04
C ILE A 54 -19.88 2.46 -24.38
N SER A 55 -20.74 1.68 -25.03
CA SER A 55 -21.38 2.04 -26.29
C SER A 55 -22.84 1.67 -26.25
N LEU A 56 -23.63 2.21 -27.21
CA LEU A 56 -25.06 1.88 -27.36
C LEU A 56 -25.30 0.54 -28.05
N ALA A 57 -24.25 -0.11 -28.55
CA ALA A 57 -24.36 -1.44 -29.12
C ALA A 57 -24.69 -2.49 -28.06
N ALA A 58 -25.47 -3.50 -28.44
CA ALA A 58 -25.69 -4.66 -27.56
C ALA A 58 -24.40 -5.45 -27.39
N TRP A 59 -24.12 -5.85 -26.16
CA TRP A 59 -22.95 -6.63 -25.79
C TRP A 59 -23.38 -7.94 -25.14
N ASP A 60 -22.52 -8.92 -25.23
CA ASP A 60 -22.66 -10.18 -24.53
C ASP A 60 -22.09 -9.99 -23.11
N ASP A 61 -22.87 -9.39 -22.23
CA ASP A 61 -22.45 -8.96 -20.89
C ASP A 61 -22.67 -10.06 -19.84
N CYS A 62 -21.93 -9.98 -18.74
CA CYS A 62 -22.26 -10.71 -17.52
C CYS A 62 -23.51 -10.07 -16.88
N VAL A 63 -24.56 -10.86 -16.67
CA VAL A 63 -25.78 -10.38 -16.01
C VAL A 63 -25.93 -11.03 -14.64
N MET A 64 -25.93 -10.19 -13.61
CA MET A 64 -26.31 -10.55 -12.24
C MET A 64 -27.80 -10.23 -12.08
N ASP A 65 -28.60 -11.20 -11.55
CA ASP A 65 -30.04 -11.08 -11.41
C ASP A 65 -30.45 -11.54 -9.99
N SER A 66 -31.09 -10.64 -9.25
CA SER A 66 -31.53 -10.88 -7.86
C SER A 66 -33.01 -11.21 -7.72
N THR A 67 -33.72 -11.54 -8.81
CA THR A 67 -35.15 -11.87 -8.78
C THR A 67 -35.44 -13.11 -7.92
N ASP A 68 -34.58 -14.10 -7.92
CA ASP A 68 -34.69 -15.32 -7.13
C ASP A 68 -33.74 -15.36 -5.94
N GLY A 69 -33.33 -14.20 -5.43
CA GLY A 69 -32.38 -14.03 -4.33
C GLY A 69 -31.06 -13.37 -4.75
N GLN A 70 -30.19 -13.17 -3.79
CA GLN A 70 -28.95 -12.42 -3.98
C GLN A 70 -28.03 -13.07 -5.01
N ALA A 71 -27.59 -12.31 -6.00
CA ALA A 71 -26.55 -12.72 -6.94
C ALA A 71 -25.18 -12.20 -6.47
N SER A 72 -24.16 -13.06 -6.48
CA SER A 72 -22.84 -12.75 -5.95
C SER A 72 -21.72 -13.42 -6.75
N LEU A 73 -20.60 -12.71 -6.91
CA LEU A 73 -19.37 -13.18 -7.56
C LEU A 73 -18.16 -12.97 -6.63
N LEU A 74 -17.22 -13.92 -6.64
CA LEU A 74 -15.88 -13.77 -6.06
C LEU A 74 -14.84 -13.93 -7.16
N LEU A 75 -14.07 -12.87 -7.38
CA LEU A 75 -13.03 -12.78 -8.41
C LEU A 75 -11.64 -12.88 -7.77
N ASP A 76 -10.71 -13.58 -8.44
CA ASP A 76 -9.28 -13.67 -8.08
C ASP A 76 -8.45 -12.97 -9.16
N PHE A 77 -7.68 -11.96 -8.80
CA PHE A 77 -6.77 -11.24 -9.68
C PHE A 77 -5.38 -11.86 -9.78
N GLY A 78 -5.12 -12.90 -9.01
CA GLY A 78 -3.90 -13.72 -9.09
C GLY A 78 -2.76 -13.27 -8.21
N ASN A 79 -2.53 -11.98 -8.07
CA ASN A 79 -1.52 -11.40 -7.19
C ASN A 79 -2.15 -10.35 -6.28
N GLU A 80 -1.44 -9.98 -5.23
CA GLU A 80 -1.76 -8.82 -4.41
C GLU A 80 -1.66 -7.54 -5.23
N ILE A 81 -2.56 -6.60 -5.01
CA ILE A 81 -2.69 -5.35 -5.76
C ILE A 81 -2.95 -4.21 -4.78
N HIS A 82 -2.28 -3.07 -4.96
CA HIS A 82 -2.69 -1.81 -4.36
C HIS A 82 -3.58 -1.03 -5.32
N GLY A 83 -4.76 -0.63 -4.87
CA GLY A 83 -5.72 0.18 -5.63
C GLY A 83 -7.17 -0.24 -5.41
N GLY A 84 -7.95 -0.27 -6.48
CA GLY A 84 -9.37 -0.60 -6.41
C GLY A 84 -9.85 -1.40 -7.61
N ILE A 85 -11.14 -1.37 -7.88
CA ILE A 85 -11.72 -1.94 -9.10
C ILE A 85 -12.37 -0.87 -9.96
N ARG A 86 -12.39 -1.14 -11.26
CA ARG A 86 -13.20 -0.42 -12.24
C ARG A 86 -14.31 -1.33 -12.74
N ILE A 87 -15.56 -0.88 -12.60
CA ILE A 87 -16.75 -1.57 -13.09
C ILE A 87 -17.33 -0.76 -14.25
N LEU A 88 -17.51 -1.42 -15.38
CA LEU A 88 -18.25 -0.89 -16.52
C LEU A 88 -19.61 -1.57 -16.57
N ALA A 89 -20.67 -0.82 -16.29
CA ALA A 89 -22.05 -1.31 -16.33
C ALA A 89 -22.76 -0.78 -17.57
N TRP A 90 -23.42 -1.67 -18.30
CA TRP A 90 -24.20 -1.32 -19.48
C TRP A 90 -25.64 -0.95 -19.11
N LYS A 91 -26.31 -1.79 -18.33
CA LYS A 91 -27.72 -1.65 -18.03
C LYS A 91 -28.00 -2.11 -16.58
N ASP A 92 -28.89 -1.43 -15.93
CA ASP A 92 -29.55 -1.87 -14.70
C ASP A 92 -31.07 -1.80 -14.89
N SER A 93 -31.81 -2.51 -14.09
CA SER A 93 -33.29 -2.55 -14.15
C SER A 93 -33.94 -1.56 -13.21
N THR A 94 -33.18 -0.70 -12.56
CA THR A 94 -33.65 0.30 -11.58
C THR A 94 -33.59 1.70 -12.17
N ASP A 95 -34.37 2.62 -11.63
CA ASP A 95 -34.36 4.03 -12.08
C ASP A 95 -33.22 4.86 -11.47
N ARG A 96 -32.52 4.33 -10.47
CA ARG A 96 -31.52 5.05 -9.66
C ARG A 96 -30.15 4.41 -9.63
N GLY A 97 -30.01 3.23 -10.18
CA GLY A 97 -28.84 2.37 -10.07
C GLY A 97 -29.04 1.23 -9.08
N ALA A 98 -28.48 0.07 -9.41
CA ALA A 98 -28.56 -1.12 -8.58
C ALA A 98 -27.61 -1.03 -7.39
N ARG A 99 -28.09 -1.31 -6.19
CA ARG A 99 -27.24 -1.36 -4.99
C ARG A 99 -26.36 -2.59 -5.01
N VAL A 100 -25.07 -2.36 -4.85
CA VAL A 100 -24.05 -3.41 -4.78
C VAL A 100 -23.21 -3.25 -3.52
N ARG A 101 -22.73 -4.38 -3.01
CA ARG A 101 -21.73 -4.44 -1.97
C ARG A 101 -20.45 -5.03 -2.55
N ILE A 102 -19.33 -4.37 -2.32
CA ILE A 102 -18.02 -4.76 -2.82
C ILE A 102 -17.12 -4.98 -1.63
N ARG A 103 -16.54 -6.18 -1.54
CA ARG A 103 -15.61 -6.56 -0.49
C ARG A 103 -14.27 -6.96 -1.07
N PHE A 104 -13.23 -6.31 -0.58
CA PHE A 104 -11.84 -6.58 -0.92
C PHE A 104 -11.21 -7.50 0.12
N GLY A 105 -10.31 -8.37 -0.28
CA GLY A 105 -9.56 -9.23 0.62
C GLY A 105 -8.23 -9.71 0.01
N GLU A 106 -7.22 -9.84 0.86
CA GLU A 106 -5.94 -10.48 0.51
C GLU A 106 -6.10 -11.99 0.42
N SER A 107 -7.11 -12.53 1.10
CA SER A 107 -7.51 -13.93 1.04
C SER A 107 -8.98 -14.11 0.70
N VAL A 108 -9.35 -15.32 0.27
CA VAL A 108 -10.76 -15.71 0.09
C VAL A 108 -11.53 -15.58 1.41
N MET A 109 -10.92 -16.00 2.51
CA MET A 109 -11.56 -15.93 3.84
C MET A 109 -11.91 -14.49 4.19
N GLU A 110 -11.00 -13.54 3.99
CA GLU A 110 -11.25 -12.14 4.26
C GLU A 110 -12.33 -11.54 3.37
N ALA A 111 -12.26 -11.76 2.04
CA ALA A 111 -13.26 -11.27 1.10
C ALA A 111 -14.67 -11.82 1.35
N MET A 112 -14.78 -13.03 1.93
CA MET A 112 -16.05 -13.69 2.25
C MET A 112 -16.56 -13.35 3.65
N SER A 113 -15.72 -12.80 4.55
CA SER A 113 -16.09 -12.51 5.95
C SER A 113 -16.81 -11.17 6.09
N GLU A 114 -17.70 -11.12 7.09
CA GLU A 114 -18.28 -9.86 7.53
C GLU A 114 -17.25 -9.05 8.36
N PRO A 115 -17.19 -7.70 8.22
CA PRO A 115 -16.37 -6.86 9.08
C PRO A 115 -16.73 -7.06 10.56
N GLY A 116 -15.71 -7.28 11.40
CA GLY A 116 -15.86 -7.56 12.82
C GLY A 116 -16.34 -8.97 13.17
N GLY A 117 -16.48 -9.86 12.16
CA GLY A 117 -16.81 -11.27 12.36
C GLY A 117 -15.60 -12.16 12.70
N GLU A 118 -15.83 -13.47 12.81
CA GLU A 118 -14.82 -14.47 13.18
C GLU A 118 -13.59 -14.50 12.25
N GLY A 119 -13.75 -14.06 11.00
CA GLY A 119 -12.67 -14.01 10.01
C GLY A 119 -11.67 -12.87 10.20
N ASN A 120 -11.74 -12.13 11.30
CA ASN A 120 -10.90 -10.98 11.64
C ASN A 120 -10.81 -9.91 10.52
N ALA A 121 -11.85 -9.81 9.71
CA ALA A 121 -11.96 -8.81 8.67
C ALA A 121 -12.51 -7.51 9.25
N THR A 122 -11.85 -6.38 8.98
CA THR A 122 -12.25 -5.08 9.52
C THR A 122 -12.28 -4.01 8.44
N ASN A 123 -12.93 -2.87 8.72
CA ASN A 123 -12.77 -1.62 7.99
C ASN A 123 -11.80 -0.67 8.72
N ASP A 124 -11.11 -1.17 9.72
CA ASP A 124 -10.15 -0.43 10.50
C ASP A 124 -8.97 0.01 9.62
N HIS A 125 -8.66 1.29 9.64
CA HIS A 125 -7.63 1.97 8.84
C HIS A 125 -7.74 1.79 7.30
N ALA A 126 -8.68 0.96 6.81
CA ALA A 126 -8.92 0.79 5.38
C ALA A 126 -10.36 0.35 5.10
N ARG A 127 -10.98 0.96 4.11
CA ARG A 127 -12.34 0.60 3.69
C ARG A 127 -12.29 -0.55 2.69
N ARG A 128 -12.40 -1.76 3.18
CA ARG A 128 -12.46 -2.97 2.36
C ARG A 128 -13.88 -3.45 2.04
N ASP A 129 -14.91 -2.91 2.70
CA ASP A 129 -16.32 -3.25 2.54
C ASP A 129 -17.09 -1.98 2.20
N ILE A 130 -17.56 -1.89 0.98
CA ILE A 130 -18.16 -0.68 0.40
C ILE A 130 -19.51 -1.01 -0.20
N ARG A 131 -20.55 -0.26 0.19
CA ARG A 131 -21.86 -0.26 -0.48
C ARG A 131 -21.97 0.98 -1.35
N THR A 132 -22.44 0.78 -2.57
CA THR A 132 -22.61 1.86 -3.55
C THR A 132 -23.71 1.49 -4.55
N GLU A 133 -24.07 2.42 -5.40
CA GLU A 133 -25.02 2.22 -6.50
C GLU A 133 -24.27 2.21 -7.84
N ILE A 134 -24.62 1.28 -8.73
CA ILE A 134 -24.08 1.15 -10.08
C ILE A 134 -25.22 1.42 -11.07
N GLY A 135 -25.16 2.56 -11.72
CA GLY A 135 -26.15 2.97 -12.70
C GLY A 135 -25.87 2.50 -14.12
N MET A 136 -26.87 2.62 -14.95
CA MET A 136 -26.80 2.33 -16.39
C MET A 136 -25.75 3.19 -17.09
N MET A 137 -25.05 2.61 -18.07
CA MET A 137 -24.01 3.26 -18.89
C MET A 137 -22.94 3.97 -18.05
N SER A 138 -22.55 3.37 -16.94
CA SER A 138 -21.64 3.98 -15.98
C SER A 138 -20.27 3.29 -15.97
N MET A 139 -19.25 4.10 -15.66
CA MET A 139 -17.92 3.66 -15.32
C MET A 139 -17.61 4.10 -13.91
N ASN A 140 -17.41 3.13 -13.02
CA ASN A 140 -17.20 3.37 -11.61
C ASN A 140 -15.81 2.88 -11.21
N ARG A 141 -15.03 3.73 -10.53
CA ARG A 141 -13.80 3.33 -9.84
C ARG A 141 -14.08 3.30 -8.34
N ILE A 142 -13.87 2.16 -7.70
CA ILE A 142 -14.31 1.90 -6.33
C ILE A 142 -13.18 1.25 -5.54
N GLY A 143 -12.94 1.77 -4.34
CA GLY A 143 -11.93 1.28 -3.41
C GLY A 143 -10.54 1.83 -3.69
N GLU A 144 -9.73 1.79 -2.64
CA GLU A 144 -8.29 2.03 -2.65
C GLU A 144 -7.71 1.32 -1.43
N THR A 145 -7.22 0.09 -1.62
CA THR A 145 -6.70 -0.78 -0.56
C THR A 145 -5.80 -1.87 -1.15
N GLY A 146 -5.15 -2.65 -0.29
CA GLY A 146 -4.47 -3.89 -0.69
C GLY A 146 -5.47 -5.03 -0.83
N PHE A 147 -5.43 -5.77 -1.92
CA PHE A 147 -6.30 -6.91 -2.17
C PHE A 147 -5.78 -7.83 -3.28
N ARG A 148 -6.22 -9.06 -3.26
CA ARG A 148 -6.14 -10.02 -4.36
C ARG A 148 -7.53 -10.48 -4.82
N PHE A 149 -8.48 -10.55 -3.91
CA PHE A 149 -9.83 -11.05 -4.14
C PHE A 149 -10.85 -9.94 -4.01
N VAL A 150 -11.87 -9.97 -4.86
CA VAL A 150 -13.00 -9.05 -4.78
C VAL A 150 -14.29 -9.83 -4.85
N ARG A 151 -15.13 -9.66 -3.83
CA ARG A 151 -16.51 -10.14 -3.82
C ARG A 151 -17.45 -8.99 -4.19
N ILE A 152 -18.38 -9.27 -5.09
CA ILE A 152 -19.44 -8.35 -5.50
C ILE A 152 -20.78 -9.01 -5.26
N ASP A 153 -21.61 -8.38 -4.45
CA ASP A 153 -22.95 -8.82 -4.15
C ASP A 153 -23.94 -7.80 -4.73
N LEU A 154 -24.93 -8.24 -5.52
CA LEU A 154 -26.06 -7.43 -5.91
C LEU A 154 -27.07 -7.44 -4.76
N GLU A 155 -27.10 -6.33 -3.99
CA GLU A 155 -27.99 -6.19 -2.81
C GLU A 155 -29.36 -5.60 -3.16
N GLU A 156 -29.57 -5.05 -4.37
CA GLU A 156 -30.87 -4.59 -4.83
C GLU A 156 -31.77 -5.80 -5.08
N GLU A 157 -32.97 -5.80 -4.50
CA GLU A 157 -33.95 -6.88 -4.67
C GLU A 157 -34.69 -6.74 -6.00
N ASN A 158 -35.04 -7.86 -6.65
CA ASN A 158 -35.77 -7.91 -7.91
C ASN A 158 -35.17 -7.06 -9.01
N ALA A 159 -33.85 -7.03 -9.08
CA ALA A 159 -33.08 -6.22 -10.01
C ALA A 159 -32.16 -7.06 -10.89
N SER A 160 -31.75 -6.48 -12.01
CA SER A 160 -30.70 -7.03 -12.86
C SER A 160 -29.65 -5.97 -13.14
N LEU A 161 -28.39 -6.39 -13.20
CA LEU A 161 -27.23 -5.54 -13.49
C LEU A 161 -26.35 -6.20 -14.56
N SER A 162 -26.23 -5.54 -15.72
CA SER A 162 -25.38 -5.98 -16.83
C SER A 162 -24.00 -5.35 -16.70
N LEU A 163 -22.99 -6.18 -16.56
CA LEU A 163 -21.59 -5.81 -16.38
C LEU A 163 -20.80 -6.12 -17.64
N LYS A 164 -20.32 -5.10 -18.31
CA LYS A 164 -19.48 -5.24 -19.50
C LYS A 164 -18.06 -5.72 -19.12
N SER A 165 -17.49 -5.16 -18.08
CA SER A 165 -16.18 -5.57 -17.57
C SER A 165 -15.99 -5.19 -16.10
N ILE A 166 -15.14 -5.96 -15.42
CA ILE A 166 -14.59 -5.65 -14.11
C ILE A 166 -13.09 -5.81 -14.22
N ALA A 167 -12.34 -4.78 -13.86
CA ALA A 167 -10.89 -4.81 -13.84
C ALA A 167 -10.37 -4.27 -12.52
N ALA A 168 -9.32 -4.86 -11.97
CA ALA A 168 -8.56 -4.22 -10.91
C ALA A 168 -7.80 -3.02 -11.46
N VAL A 169 -7.68 -1.99 -10.66
CA VAL A 169 -6.88 -0.80 -10.93
C VAL A 169 -5.64 -0.89 -10.05
N LEU A 170 -4.54 -1.39 -10.60
CA LEU A 170 -3.26 -1.39 -9.91
C LEU A 170 -2.66 0.00 -9.98
N VAL A 171 -2.38 0.59 -8.82
CA VAL A 171 -1.64 1.86 -8.67
C VAL A 171 -0.26 1.55 -8.13
N TYR A 172 0.77 1.96 -8.85
CA TYR A 172 2.17 1.63 -8.50
C TYR A 172 3.14 2.70 -8.99
N LYS A 173 4.31 2.77 -8.37
CA LYS A 173 5.42 3.56 -8.86
C LYS A 173 6.15 2.83 -9.98
N ASP A 174 6.38 3.50 -11.12
CA ASP A 174 7.11 2.91 -12.24
C ASP A 174 8.62 2.93 -11.98
N ALA A 175 9.09 1.98 -11.18
CA ALA A 175 10.50 1.81 -10.83
C ALA A 175 11.08 0.58 -11.55
N PRO A 176 12.23 0.72 -12.24
CA PRO A 176 12.86 -0.40 -12.92
C PRO A 176 13.48 -1.38 -11.90
N TYR A 177 13.36 -2.68 -12.17
CA TYR A 177 14.09 -3.72 -11.43
C TYR A 177 15.52 -3.76 -11.94
N LEU A 178 16.46 -3.22 -11.17
CA LEU A 178 17.90 -3.17 -11.50
C LEU A 178 18.65 -4.37 -10.92
N GLY A 179 18.24 -4.82 -9.74
CA GLY A 179 18.82 -6.00 -9.09
C GLY A 179 18.13 -7.30 -9.51
N SER A 180 18.87 -8.40 -9.45
CA SER A 180 18.35 -9.73 -9.73
C SER A 180 18.98 -10.76 -8.83
N PHE A 181 18.28 -11.86 -8.58
CA PHE A 181 18.79 -13.01 -7.86
C PHE A 181 18.37 -14.30 -8.57
N SER A 182 19.29 -15.23 -8.69
CA SER A 182 19.02 -16.56 -9.24
C SER A 182 19.94 -17.60 -8.61
N CYS A 183 19.37 -18.71 -8.19
CA CYS A 183 20.11 -19.87 -7.69
C CYS A 183 19.41 -21.18 -8.09
N SER A 184 20.02 -22.32 -7.74
CA SER A 184 19.48 -23.65 -8.06
C SER A 184 18.21 -24.02 -7.25
N ASP A 185 17.92 -23.29 -6.15
CA ASP A 185 16.72 -23.53 -5.35
C ASP A 185 15.58 -22.62 -5.82
N PRO A 186 14.51 -23.17 -6.40
CA PRO A 186 13.37 -22.39 -6.89
C PRO A 186 12.61 -21.67 -5.78
N LEU A 187 12.65 -22.18 -4.54
CA LEU A 187 12.01 -21.52 -3.40
C LEU A 187 12.71 -20.20 -3.06
N LEU A 188 14.05 -20.18 -3.03
CA LEU A 188 14.81 -18.97 -2.78
C LEU A 188 14.60 -17.92 -3.88
N ASN A 189 14.55 -18.36 -5.15
CA ASN A 189 14.20 -17.46 -6.25
C ASN A 189 12.80 -16.84 -6.04
N ARG A 190 11.84 -17.67 -5.65
CA ARG A 190 10.48 -17.20 -5.37
C ARG A 190 10.40 -16.26 -4.17
N ILE A 191 11.19 -16.48 -3.11
CA ILE A 191 11.27 -15.60 -1.95
C ILE A 191 11.77 -14.21 -2.38
N TRP A 192 12.81 -14.16 -3.22
CA TRP A 192 13.29 -12.91 -3.79
C TRP A 192 12.21 -12.15 -4.56
N ASP A 193 11.54 -12.83 -5.49
CA ASP A 193 10.49 -12.23 -6.31
C ASP A 193 9.34 -11.65 -5.46
N VAL A 194 8.90 -12.41 -4.45
CA VAL A 194 7.83 -11.99 -3.55
C VAL A 194 8.27 -10.80 -2.69
N GLY A 195 9.48 -10.84 -2.13
CA GLY A 195 10.02 -9.73 -1.34
C GLY A 195 10.16 -8.45 -2.15
N ALA A 196 10.73 -8.54 -3.36
CA ALA A 196 10.85 -7.41 -4.26
C ALA A 196 9.48 -6.83 -4.65
N TYR A 197 8.51 -7.68 -4.99
CA TYR A 197 7.17 -7.26 -5.34
C TYR A 197 6.42 -6.62 -4.16
N THR A 198 6.55 -7.19 -2.95
CA THR A 198 5.94 -6.64 -1.74
C THR A 198 6.40 -5.21 -1.49
N VAL A 199 7.72 -4.98 -1.52
CA VAL A 199 8.28 -3.64 -1.32
C VAL A 199 7.90 -2.71 -2.47
N HIS A 200 7.84 -3.20 -3.72
CA HIS A 200 7.38 -2.39 -4.84
C HIS A 200 5.95 -1.87 -4.66
N LEU A 201 5.06 -2.69 -4.09
CA LEU A 201 3.70 -2.24 -3.78
C LEU A 201 3.68 -1.15 -2.70
N ASN A 202 4.60 -1.20 -1.72
CA ASN A 202 4.72 -0.20 -0.66
C ASN A 202 5.40 1.10 -1.13
N MET A 203 6.14 1.05 -2.24
CA MET A 203 6.75 2.24 -2.88
C MET A 203 5.67 3.05 -3.60
N GLN A 204 5.06 3.95 -2.88
CA GLN A 204 4.05 4.88 -3.39
C GLN A 204 4.65 6.30 -3.52
N GLU A 205 3.93 7.35 -3.23
CA GLU A 205 4.51 8.69 -3.10
C GLU A 205 5.57 8.73 -1.99
N TYR A 206 5.27 8.06 -0.89
CA TYR A 206 6.18 7.72 0.19
C TYR A 206 6.32 6.21 0.28
N ILE A 207 7.22 5.73 1.13
CA ILE A 207 7.30 4.31 1.49
C ILE A 207 6.27 4.07 2.59
N TRP A 208 5.34 3.17 2.35
CA TRP A 208 4.29 2.79 3.30
C TRP A 208 4.61 1.46 3.97
N ASP A 209 4.24 1.31 5.22
CA ASP A 209 4.30 0.08 5.99
C ASP A 209 3.49 -1.07 5.38
N GLY A 210 2.47 -0.74 4.62
CA GLY A 210 1.60 -1.69 3.96
C GLY A 210 0.57 -1.03 3.07
N ILE A 211 0.03 -1.79 2.11
CA ILE A 211 -0.91 -1.26 1.12
C ILE A 211 -2.38 -1.43 1.50
N LYS A 212 -2.69 -2.30 2.46
CA LYS A 212 -4.07 -2.58 2.86
C LYS A 212 -4.61 -1.56 3.85
N ARG A 213 -3.87 -1.31 4.92
CA ARG A 213 -4.25 -0.40 6.01
C ARG A 213 -3.06 0.41 6.46
N ASP A 214 -3.28 1.38 7.36
CA ASP A 214 -2.36 2.41 7.80
C ASP A 214 -1.86 3.25 6.64
N ARG A 215 -0.99 2.74 5.78
CA ARG A 215 -0.41 3.44 4.63
C ARG A 215 0.34 4.70 5.05
N LEU A 216 1.10 4.55 6.13
CA LEU A 216 1.87 5.61 6.76
C LEU A 216 3.38 5.36 6.60
N VAL A 217 4.16 6.39 6.89
CA VAL A 217 5.61 6.27 7.00
C VAL A 217 5.94 5.80 8.42
N TRP A 218 6.02 4.48 8.60
CA TRP A 218 6.46 3.85 9.84
C TRP A 218 7.96 3.56 9.77
N VAL A 219 8.78 4.32 10.50
CA VAL A 219 10.24 4.27 10.35
C VAL A 219 10.84 2.92 10.72
N GLY A 220 10.27 2.22 11.70
CA GLY A 220 10.72 0.87 12.05
C GLY A 220 10.56 -0.12 10.91
N ASP A 221 9.52 0.01 10.12
CA ASP A 221 9.24 -0.83 8.95
C ASP A 221 10.15 -0.48 7.77
N MET A 222 10.56 0.79 7.65
CA MET A 222 11.39 1.25 6.54
C MET A 222 12.78 0.59 6.45
N HIS A 223 13.33 0.04 7.56
CA HIS A 223 14.69 -0.53 7.49
C HIS A 223 14.78 -1.71 6.50
N PRO A 224 13.99 -2.80 6.60
CA PRO A 224 14.01 -3.87 5.61
C PRO A 224 13.55 -3.40 4.22
N GLU A 225 12.67 -2.43 4.14
CA GLU A 225 12.21 -1.86 2.86
C GLU A 225 13.34 -1.13 2.14
N THR A 226 14.08 -0.25 2.83
CA THR A 226 15.21 0.48 2.25
C THR A 226 16.35 -0.44 1.82
N LEU A 227 16.60 -1.53 2.56
CA LEU A 227 17.54 -2.57 2.16
C LEU A 227 17.11 -3.27 0.86
N THR A 228 15.83 -3.56 0.73
CA THR A 228 15.24 -4.14 -0.48
C THR A 228 15.28 -3.15 -1.63
N ILE A 229 14.89 -1.88 -1.40
CA ILE A 229 14.88 -0.84 -2.42
C ILE A 229 16.26 -0.66 -3.04
N ARG A 230 17.30 -0.46 -2.21
CA ARG A 230 18.66 -0.30 -2.74
C ARG A 230 19.17 -1.51 -3.51
N THR A 231 18.70 -2.71 -3.15
CA THR A 231 19.13 -3.96 -3.77
C THR A 231 18.40 -4.23 -5.09
N VAL A 232 17.11 -3.90 -5.17
CA VAL A 232 16.25 -4.20 -6.32
C VAL A 232 16.08 -3.02 -7.26
N PHE A 233 15.86 -1.80 -6.72
CA PHE A 233 15.47 -0.62 -7.50
C PHE A 233 16.55 0.46 -7.57
N GLY A 234 17.58 0.38 -6.72
CA GLY A 234 18.64 1.38 -6.66
C GLY A 234 18.31 2.56 -5.75
N ALA A 235 18.88 3.73 -6.07
CA ALA A 235 18.68 4.95 -5.29
C ALA A 235 17.37 5.65 -5.64
N ASP A 236 16.27 5.15 -5.11
CA ASP A 236 14.93 5.74 -5.33
C ASP A 236 14.66 6.92 -4.41
N ALA A 237 14.11 8.00 -4.97
CA ALA A 237 13.84 9.25 -4.25
C ALA A 237 12.80 9.12 -3.13
N SER A 238 11.94 8.08 -3.16
CA SER A 238 10.94 7.86 -2.11
C SER A 238 11.56 7.62 -0.74
N VAL A 239 12.78 7.04 -0.67
CA VAL A 239 13.51 6.85 0.59
C VAL A 239 13.83 8.18 1.25
N ALA A 240 14.54 9.06 0.55
CA ALA A 240 14.90 10.38 1.08
C ALA A 240 13.64 11.20 1.40
N ARG A 241 12.63 11.16 0.53
CA ARG A 241 11.34 11.86 0.73
C ARG A 241 10.63 11.40 2.01
N SER A 242 10.59 10.09 2.26
CA SER A 242 9.97 9.53 3.47
C SER A 242 10.72 9.89 4.74
N LEU A 243 12.05 9.85 4.71
CA LEU A 243 12.90 10.26 5.84
C LEU A 243 12.76 11.76 6.15
N GLU A 244 12.69 12.60 5.13
CA GLU A 244 12.45 14.04 5.31
C GLU A 244 11.05 14.33 5.85
N PHE A 245 10.04 13.62 5.36
CA PHE A 245 8.67 13.75 5.85
C PHE A 245 8.60 13.47 7.34
N ILE A 246 9.04 12.29 7.79
CA ILE A 246 8.92 11.91 9.20
C ILE A 246 9.80 12.78 10.12
N ARG A 247 10.94 13.27 9.64
CA ARG A 247 11.76 14.24 10.35
C ARG A 247 11.00 15.54 10.65
N LYS A 248 10.27 16.04 9.64
CA LYS A 248 9.48 17.28 9.79
C LYS A 248 8.29 17.09 10.73
N GLU A 249 7.68 15.90 10.71
CA GLU A 249 6.55 15.54 11.57
C GLU A 249 6.98 15.27 13.03
N THR A 250 8.28 15.10 13.29
CA THR A 250 8.80 14.73 14.62
C THR A 250 9.87 15.73 15.09
N PRO A 251 9.51 16.94 15.56
CA PRO A 251 10.44 17.83 16.21
C PRO A 251 11.06 17.17 17.46
N LEU A 252 12.37 17.32 17.62
CA LEU A 252 13.06 16.79 18.82
C LEU A 252 12.65 17.57 20.09
N PRO A 253 12.56 16.90 21.24
CA PRO A 253 12.99 15.53 21.54
C PRO A 253 11.90 14.44 21.35
N GLY A 254 10.90 14.68 20.51
CA GLY A 254 9.86 13.67 20.21
C GLY A 254 10.44 12.37 19.65
N TRP A 255 9.77 11.25 19.95
CA TRP A 255 10.10 9.94 19.37
C TRP A 255 9.34 9.76 18.05
N MET A 256 10.03 9.34 17.00
CA MET A 256 9.39 9.07 15.70
C MET A 256 8.29 8.02 15.83
N ASN A 257 7.12 8.33 15.27
CA ASN A 257 5.90 7.53 15.42
C ASN A 257 5.53 7.21 16.90
N GLY A 258 6.03 8.00 17.88
CA GLY A 258 5.83 7.76 19.31
C GLY A 258 6.70 6.64 19.91
N MET A 259 7.68 6.10 19.17
CA MET A 259 8.51 4.98 19.61
C MET A 259 10.01 5.30 19.55
N ALA A 260 10.70 5.09 20.68
CA ALA A 260 12.13 5.38 20.78
C ALA A 260 12.98 4.54 19.80
N SER A 261 12.64 3.26 19.65
CA SER A 261 13.31 2.39 18.69
C SER A 261 13.18 2.89 17.24
N TYR A 262 12.09 3.58 16.88
CA TYR A 262 11.91 4.12 15.53
C TYR A 262 12.82 5.32 15.26
N THR A 263 13.10 6.15 16.27
CA THR A 263 14.14 7.18 16.17
C THR A 263 15.53 6.57 16.02
N MET A 264 15.80 5.45 16.68
CA MET A 264 17.05 4.70 16.52
C MET A 264 17.15 4.11 15.11
N TRP A 265 16.07 3.52 14.59
CA TRP A 265 16.01 3.03 13.21
C TRP A 265 16.23 4.13 12.18
N TYR A 266 15.70 5.33 12.42
CA TYR A 266 15.97 6.46 11.53
C TYR A 266 17.47 6.73 11.37
N ALA A 267 18.21 6.79 12.46
CA ALA A 267 19.67 7.02 12.43
C ALA A 267 20.40 5.91 11.64
N ILE A 268 19.99 4.66 11.83
CA ILE A 268 20.55 3.50 11.12
C ILE A 268 20.24 3.59 9.62
N ILE A 269 18.99 3.89 9.26
CA ILE A 269 18.56 4.00 7.86
C ILE A 269 19.29 5.15 7.16
N VAL A 270 19.44 6.31 7.80
CA VAL A 270 20.16 7.45 7.23
C VAL A 270 21.63 7.07 6.96
N HIS A 271 22.28 6.39 7.91
CA HIS A 271 23.63 5.89 7.74
C HIS A 271 23.71 4.93 6.54
N ASP A 272 22.87 3.91 6.51
CA ASP A 272 22.90 2.87 5.49
C ASP A 272 22.57 3.43 4.10
N TRP A 273 21.64 4.38 4.03
CA TRP A 273 21.29 5.06 2.79
C TRP A 273 22.41 5.94 2.26
N PHE A 274 23.09 6.69 3.15
CA PHE A 274 24.26 7.46 2.79
C PHE A 274 25.42 6.57 2.32
N MET A 275 25.72 5.49 3.03
CA MET A 275 26.75 4.54 2.65
C MET A 275 26.50 3.89 1.28
N TYR A 276 25.24 3.76 0.90
CA TYR A 276 24.85 3.25 -0.41
C TYR A 276 24.93 4.32 -1.51
N THR A 277 24.40 5.52 -1.26
CA THR A 277 24.24 6.56 -2.29
C THR A 277 25.44 7.50 -2.42
N GLY A 278 26.14 7.76 -1.33
CA GLY A 278 27.18 8.78 -1.26
C GLY A 278 26.67 10.23 -1.37
N TYR A 279 25.36 10.48 -1.21
CA TYR A 279 24.76 11.81 -1.37
C TYR A 279 25.08 12.73 -0.18
N LEU A 280 26.27 13.32 -0.20
CA LEU A 280 26.77 14.14 0.91
C LEU A 280 25.91 15.40 1.17
N GLU A 281 25.41 16.06 0.15
CA GLU A 281 24.56 17.24 0.31
C GLU A 281 23.25 16.92 1.03
N TRP A 282 22.65 15.78 0.69
CA TRP A 282 21.47 15.29 1.40
C TRP A 282 21.81 14.95 2.86
N LEU A 283 22.91 14.26 3.12
CA LEU A 283 23.34 13.96 4.50
C LEU A 283 23.54 15.24 5.31
N ARG A 284 24.20 16.24 4.75
CA ARG A 284 24.39 17.54 5.41
C ARG A 284 23.06 18.21 5.78
N SER A 285 22.03 18.05 4.96
CA SER A 285 20.70 18.55 5.28
C SER A 285 20.03 17.87 6.48
N GLN A 286 20.57 16.71 6.90
CA GLN A 286 20.11 15.97 8.08
C GLN A 286 20.97 16.24 9.33
N GLU A 287 22.13 16.89 9.22
CA GLU A 287 23.17 16.99 10.22
C GLU A 287 22.65 17.50 11.57
N GLU A 288 22.01 18.66 11.59
CA GLU A 288 21.46 19.26 12.83
C GLU A 288 20.49 18.31 13.57
N TYR A 289 19.63 17.64 12.79
CA TYR A 289 18.67 16.69 13.36
C TYR A 289 19.34 15.44 13.91
N LEU A 290 20.35 14.91 13.20
CA LEU A 290 21.15 13.75 13.65
C LEU A 290 21.97 14.07 14.89
N GLU A 291 22.53 15.27 15.00
CA GLU A 291 23.18 15.73 16.24
C GLU A 291 22.21 15.78 17.41
N GLY A 292 20.99 16.25 17.15
CA GLY A 292 19.93 16.27 18.16
C GLY A 292 19.54 14.86 18.62
N ILE A 293 19.36 13.91 17.68
CA ILE A 293 19.15 12.49 18.01
C ILE A 293 20.33 11.94 18.83
N SER A 294 21.57 12.25 18.42
CA SER A 294 22.76 11.76 19.14
C SER A 294 22.79 12.23 20.59
N ARG A 295 22.46 13.49 20.84
CA ARG A 295 22.32 14.03 22.22
C ARG A 295 21.22 13.32 22.99
N GLN A 296 20.02 13.22 22.41
CA GLN A 296 18.86 12.57 23.03
C GLN A 296 19.15 11.11 23.40
N LEU A 297 19.76 10.35 22.51
CA LEU A 297 20.12 8.95 22.78
C LEU A 297 21.22 8.85 23.84
N SER A 298 22.22 9.74 23.83
CA SER A 298 23.28 9.75 24.84
C SER A 298 22.75 9.99 26.28
N GLU A 299 21.69 10.80 26.41
CA GLU A 299 21.01 11.05 27.68
C GLU A 299 20.20 9.82 28.17
N CYS A 300 19.91 8.88 27.28
CA CYS A 300 19.20 7.64 27.59
C CYS A 300 20.11 6.44 27.88
N ILE A 301 21.37 6.67 28.24
CA ILE A 301 22.32 5.63 28.64
C ILE A 301 22.87 5.93 30.07
N ASP A 302 22.85 4.95 30.95
CA ASP A 302 23.42 5.07 32.28
C ASP A 302 24.97 4.92 32.28
N GLU A 303 25.59 5.14 33.47
CA GLU A 303 27.05 5.01 33.67
C GLU A 303 27.61 3.61 33.35
N LYS A 304 26.74 2.59 33.28
CA LYS A 304 27.10 1.20 32.96
C LYS A 304 26.89 0.85 31.50
N GLY A 305 26.42 1.83 30.69
CA GLY A 305 26.11 1.64 29.28
C GLY A 305 24.76 0.95 29.04
N LYS A 306 23.87 0.90 30.05
CA LYS A 306 22.55 0.33 29.94
C LYS A 306 21.57 1.38 29.40
N ASP A 307 20.71 0.98 28.44
CA ASP A 307 19.61 1.78 27.96
C ASP A 307 18.59 2.08 29.08
N THR A 308 18.22 3.35 29.20
CA THR A 308 17.29 3.87 30.22
C THR A 308 16.02 4.47 29.63
N VAL A 309 15.76 4.28 28.33
CA VAL A 309 14.53 4.74 27.68
C VAL A 309 13.33 4.12 28.37
N THR A 310 12.38 4.95 28.77
CA THR A 310 11.13 4.54 29.41
C THR A 310 9.93 4.89 28.54
N GLU A 311 9.90 6.10 27.98
CA GLU A 311 8.82 6.57 27.12
C GLU A 311 8.99 6.03 25.70
N GLY A 312 7.89 5.55 25.09
CA GLY A 312 7.92 5.00 23.75
C GLY A 312 8.75 3.72 23.61
N ARG A 313 8.95 2.98 24.72
CA ARG A 313 9.74 1.75 24.72
C ARG A 313 9.00 0.63 24.02
N PHE A 314 9.39 0.36 22.79
CA PHE A 314 8.77 -0.62 21.91
C PHE A 314 9.85 -1.29 21.04
N LEU A 315 9.72 -2.60 20.82
CA LEU A 315 10.57 -3.36 19.90
C LEU A 315 9.78 -3.80 18.67
N ASP A 316 8.82 -4.69 18.90
CA ASP A 316 7.87 -5.20 17.91
C ASP A 316 6.60 -5.72 18.59
N TRP A 317 5.56 -6.00 17.82
CA TRP A 317 4.29 -6.51 18.34
C TRP A 317 4.39 -7.92 18.94
N PRO A 318 5.13 -8.88 18.33
CA PRO A 318 5.25 -10.24 18.87
C PRO A 318 5.91 -10.32 20.24
N SER A 319 6.76 -9.36 20.61
CA SER A 319 7.45 -9.33 21.91
C SER A 319 6.92 -8.28 22.88
N SER A 320 5.84 -7.56 22.53
CA SER A 320 5.31 -6.43 23.31
C SER A 320 4.91 -6.77 24.75
N ASP A 321 4.53 -8.02 25.03
CA ASP A 321 4.18 -8.55 26.35
C ASP A 321 5.36 -9.22 27.09
N ARG A 322 6.59 -9.13 26.52
CA ARG A 322 7.82 -9.72 27.05
C ARG A 322 8.88 -8.66 27.34
N PRO A 323 8.85 -8.02 28.53
CA PRO A 323 9.76 -6.93 28.89
C PRO A 323 11.24 -7.28 28.76
N ASP A 324 11.63 -8.52 29.10
CA ASP A 324 13.00 -9.04 28.97
C ASP A 324 13.49 -9.02 27.51
N VAL A 325 12.64 -9.39 26.56
CA VAL A 325 12.95 -9.37 25.12
C VAL A 325 12.99 -7.94 24.59
N VAL A 326 12.03 -7.11 24.99
CA VAL A 326 11.99 -5.68 24.61
C VAL A 326 13.24 -4.98 25.13
N ASP A 327 13.65 -5.22 26.38
CA ASP A 327 14.85 -4.62 26.96
C ASP A 327 16.12 -5.00 26.19
N ALA A 328 16.29 -6.27 25.88
CA ALA A 328 17.46 -6.74 25.12
C ALA A 328 17.46 -6.18 23.69
N GLY A 329 16.30 -6.16 23.04
CA GLY A 329 16.15 -5.67 21.66
C GLY A 329 16.39 -4.16 21.54
N VAL A 330 15.77 -3.36 22.42
CA VAL A 330 15.95 -1.90 22.43
C VAL A 330 17.40 -1.54 22.73
N GLN A 331 18.05 -2.22 23.70
CA GLN A 331 19.48 -2.05 23.97
C GLN A 331 20.35 -2.32 22.73
N ALA A 332 20.05 -3.37 21.98
CA ALA A 332 20.79 -3.73 20.77
C ALA A 332 20.61 -2.68 19.65
N ILE A 333 19.38 -2.23 19.43
CA ILE A 333 19.09 -1.18 18.42
C ILE A 333 19.74 0.14 18.83
N HIS A 334 19.71 0.50 20.11
CA HIS A 334 20.36 1.72 20.63
C HIS A 334 21.87 1.70 20.34
N LEU A 335 22.54 0.59 20.63
CA LEU A 335 23.96 0.43 20.35
C LEU A 335 24.26 0.55 18.84
N LEU A 336 23.42 -0.05 18.00
CA LEU A 336 23.57 0.01 16.55
C LEU A 336 23.36 1.43 16.02
N ALA A 337 22.37 2.15 16.55
CA ALA A 337 22.11 3.55 16.21
C ALA A 337 23.28 4.47 16.62
N ALA A 338 23.81 4.29 17.83
CA ALA A 338 24.97 5.04 18.32
C ALA A 338 26.21 4.81 17.45
N ASP A 339 26.48 3.57 17.01
CA ASP A 339 27.60 3.26 16.10
C ASP A 339 27.37 3.86 14.71
N SER A 340 26.14 3.84 14.21
CA SER A 340 25.76 4.47 12.93
C SER A 340 25.98 5.99 12.97
N LEU A 341 25.51 6.66 14.00
CA LEU A 341 25.73 8.10 14.22
C LEU A 341 27.22 8.43 14.33
N ARG A 342 27.97 7.67 15.13
CA ARG A 342 29.43 7.83 15.25
C ARG A 342 30.11 7.77 13.87
N LYS A 343 29.74 6.85 13.02
CA LYS A 343 30.30 6.71 11.65
C LYS A 343 29.93 7.88 10.74
N LEU A 344 28.74 8.46 10.90
CA LEU A 344 28.31 9.61 10.11
C LEU A 344 29.07 10.90 10.48
N PHE A 345 29.51 11.06 11.74
CA PHE A 345 30.22 12.23 12.25
C PHE A 345 31.78 12.11 12.19
N MET A 346 32.29 11.00 11.70
CA MET A 346 33.76 10.81 11.48
C MET A 346 34.17 11.23 10.06
#